data_e6d4781e26d235183638730a01962665
#
_entry.id   e6d4781e26d235183638730a01962665
#
_cell.length_a   1.000
_cell.length_b   1.000
_cell.length_c   1.000
_cell.angle_alpha   90.00
_cell.angle_beta   90.00
_cell.angle_gamma   90.00
#
_symmetry.space_group_name_H-M   'P 1'
#
loop_
_entity.id
_entity.type
_entity.pdbx_description
1 polymer ?
#
loop_
_entity_poly.entity_id
_entity_poly.type
_entity_poly.pdbx_seq_one_letter_code
_entity_poly.pdbx_strand_id
1 'polypeptide(L)'
;MARLIVKSPYIQCGKQNAGSYLRYIATRERVEIIPDDRPPTRKQEQLITKLAKDFPDVKELLEYEDYVQKPTKANASSLITLALEEHWKQVQQTDGYLKYIATRPRAERLGDHGLFGDADHVDLDAAMSELGHYTGNVWTHILSLHREDAERLGYNNAQAWRALLRAHRNDIAAAMHIPPQDFRLYAAFRNEGHHPHIHMMAWSVKPGQAHLDRDGIRSIRSQLTNDIFQQELLHVYEQKSVSRDELVKESRKVMLELSRQMRDTICEHTQAEQMIWKLSQQLGEVKGKKSYGYLPRPMKRQVGEIVDQLEQIPIVNECYQKWWELQCQVNEFYSGKKQQRPPLSKQKEFRAIRNAVIREAEKIRLGKITFEDEKMEERGEWVENWEVSHDCLRLRARIEGNKLPLEQRDEAAEDLERLAEYGDVHAQYFLGLLYRDGGLLLPDTERATHWLELAARRDLPAAQYALGKLYLSDDPEVHDTSDGLQWLERAAQNGNTDAAYCLGK
;
A
#
# COMPACT_ATOMS: atom_id res chain seq x y z
N MET A 1 10.78 12.17 3.75
CA MET A 1 9.71 11.19 3.73
C MET A 1 9.75 10.48 2.39
N ALA A 2 9.85 9.15 2.40
CA ALA A 2 9.95 8.34 1.19
C ALA A 2 8.57 8.27 0.52
N ARG A 3 8.40 8.84 -0.66
CA ARG A 3 7.15 8.70 -1.43
C ARG A 3 7.37 8.91 -2.91
N LEU A 4 6.53 8.23 -3.71
CA LEU A 4 6.43 8.46 -5.14
C LEU A 4 5.30 9.46 -5.42
N ILE A 5 5.61 10.53 -6.13
CA ILE A 5 4.60 11.46 -6.67
C ILE A 5 4.26 11.06 -8.10
N VAL A 6 2.97 10.96 -8.39
CA VAL A 6 2.44 10.69 -9.73
C VAL A 6 1.42 11.76 -10.07
N LYS A 7 1.70 12.55 -11.12
CA LYS A 7 0.79 13.54 -11.71
C LYS A 7 0.42 13.11 -13.12
N SER A 8 -0.83 13.23 -13.50
CA SER A 8 -1.36 12.63 -14.73
C SER A 8 -2.29 13.56 -15.53
N PRO A 9 -1.83 14.71 -16.02
CA PRO A 9 -2.60 15.51 -16.97
C PRO A 9 -2.70 14.81 -18.34
N TYR A 10 -3.59 15.28 -19.24
CA TYR A 10 -3.70 14.74 -20.60
C TYR A 10 -3.67 15.80 -21.68
N ILE A 11 -3.24 15.44 -22.90
CA ILE A 11 -3.21 16.28 -24.09
C ILE A 11 -4.31 15.84 -25.06
N GLN A 12 -5.19 16.76 -25.46
CA GLN A 12 -6.15 16.55 -26.53
C GLN A 12 -5.47 16.83 -27.87
N CYS A 13 -5.04 15.78 -28.55
CA CYS A 13 -4.48 15.92 -29.89
C CYS A 13 -5.54 16.44 -30.89
N GLY A 14 -5.12 17.27 -31.85
CA GLY A 14 -6.02 17.99 -32.75
C GLY A 14 -6.22 19.46 -32.38
N LYS A 15 -6.02 19.84 -31.10
CA LYS A 15 -5.96 21.23 -30.65
C LYS A 15 -4.53 21.66 -30.27
N GLN A 16 -3.61 20.70 -30.08
CA GLN A 16 -2.21 20.95 -29.65
C GLN A 16 -1.25 19.93 -30.28
N ASN A 17 0.01 20.32 -30.47
CA ASN A 17 1.02 19.47 -31.07
C ASN A 17 1.74 18.59 -30.00
N ALA A 18 1.23 17.40 -29.78
CA ALA A 18 1.83 16.43 -28.84
C ALA A 18 3.24 15.96 -29.28
N GLY A 19 3.54 15.95 -30.58
CA GLY A 19 4.86 15.64 -31.12
C GLY A 19 5.93 16.65 -30.69
N SER A 20 5.59 17.95 -30.63
CA SER A 20 6.50 18.98 -30.11
C SER A 20 6.81 18.77 -28.63
N TYR A 21 5.84 18.37 -27.84
CA TYR A 21 6.05 18.05 -26.44
C TYR A 21 6.96 16.81 -26.26
N LEU A 22 6.74 15.78 -27.05
CA LEU A 22 7.60 14.59 -27.04
C LEU A 22 9.05 14.93 -27.40
N ARG A 23 9.27 15.73 -28.46
CA ARG A 23 10.59 16.22 -28.82
C ARG A 23 11.23 17.02 -27.68
N TYR A 24 10.47 17.88 -27.03
CA TYR A 24 10.93 18.70 -25.91
C TYR A 24 11.45 17.84 -24.75
N ILE A 25 10.70 16.82 -24.29
CA ILE A 25 11.14 15.95 -23.20
C ILE A 25 12.34 15.06 -23.59
N ALA A 26 12.49 14.73 -24.88
CA ALA A 26 13.51 13.82 -25.39
C ALA A 26 14.87 14.47 -25.64
N THR A 27 14.90 15.76 -26.05
CA THR A 27 16.10 16.41 -26.57
C THR A 27 16.64 17.56 -25.73
N ARG A 28 16.01 17.87 -24.62
CA ARG A 28 16.40 18.98 -23.77
C ARG A 28 17.76 18.76 -23.10
N GLU A 29 18.63 19.80 -23.20
CA GLU A 29 20.05 19.72 -22.77
C GLU A 29 20.27 19.99 -21.24
N ARG A 30 21.38 19.46 -20.63
CA ARG A 30 21.74 19.63 -19.20
C ARG A 30 22.12 21.08 -18.84
N VAL A 31 21.59 21.62 -17.73
CA VAL A 31 22.27 22.66 -16.93
C VAL A 31 22.64 22.02 -15.60
N GLU A 32 23.88 22.05 -15.23
CA GLU A 32 24.30 21.86 -13.85
C GLU A 32 23.59 22.91 -12.99
N ILE A 33 22.75 22.48 -12.06
CA ILE A 33 22.19 23.37 -11.07
C ILE A 33 23.29 23.60 -10.04
N ILE A 34 23.96 24.76 -10.14
CA ILE A 34 24.83 25.23 -9.06
C ILE A 34 23.86 25.57 -7.90
N PRO A 35 24.00 24.91 -6.72
CA PRO A 35 23.19 25.25 -5.56
C PRO A 35 23.28 26.75 -5.27
N ASP A 36 22.17 27.46 -5.37
CA ASP A 36 22.11 28.89 -5.06
C ASP A 36 21.23 29.07 -3.82
N ASP A 37 21.86 29.06 -2.65
CA ASP A 37 21.21 29.20 -1.34
C ASP A 37 20.78 30.63 -1.02
N ARG A 38 20.99 31.60 -1.90
CA ARG A 38 20.50 32.96 -1.72
C ARG A 38 18.97 32.99 -1.71
N PRO A 39 18.36 33.99 -1.06
CA PRO A 39 16.89 34.16 -1.07
C PRO A 39 16.34 34.24 -2.49
N PRO A 40 15.11 33.80 -2.72
CA PRO A 40 14.45 33.88 -4.01
C PRO A 40 14.29 35.35 -4.44
N THR A 41 14.30 35.59 -5.74
CA THR A 41 14.04 36.94 -6.25
C THR A 41 12.55 37.27 -6.12
N ARG A 42 12.22 38.55 -5.97
CA ARG A 42 10.80 39.03 -5.96
C ARG A 42 10.00 38.53 -7.16
N LYS A 43 10.63 38.37 -8.32
CA LYS A 43 9.98 37.83 -9.53
C LYS A 43 9.64 36.33 -9.37
N GLN A 44 10.52 35.55 -8.75
CA GLN A 44 10.29 34.14 -8.46
C GLN A 44 9.14 33.98 -7.44
N GLU A 45 9.14 34.76 -6.35
CA GLU A 45 8.08 34.74 -5.33
C GLU A 45 6.72 35.09 -5.92
N GLN A 46 6.66 36.15 -6.73
CA GLN A 46 5.43 36.56 -7.42
C GLN A 46 4.93 35.48 -8.38
N LEU A 47 5.85 34.84 -9.10
CA LEU A 47 5.53 33.77 -10.03
C LEU A 47 5.03 32.51 -9.30
N ILE A 48 5.68 32.10 -8.22
CA ILE A 48 5.23 30.98 -7.37
C ILE A 48 3.85 31.25 -6.79
N THR A 49 3.64 32.47 -6.26
CA THR A 49 2.32 32.88 -5.72
C THR A 49 1.24 32.79 -6.78
N LYS A 50 1.53 33.22 -8.01
CA LYS A 50 0.61 33.15 -9.14
C LYS A 50 0.36 31.69 -9.56
N LEU A 51 1.41 30.89 -9.72
CA LEU A 51 1.29 29.45 -10.06
C LEU A 51 0.47 28.69 -9.01
N ALA A 52 0.73 28.90 -7.72
CA ALA A 52 -0.01 28.24 -6.64
C ALA A 52 -1.48 28.70 -6.52
N LYS A 53 -1.82 29.88 -7.08
CA LYS A 53 -3.19 30.37 -7.19
C LYS A 53 -3.91 29.82 -8.41
N ASP A 54 -3.24 29.87 -9.57
CA ASP A 54 -3.82 29.46 -10.85
C ASP A 54 -3.89 27.92 -10.95
N PHE A 55 -2.97 27.22 -10.30
CA PHE A 55 -2.84 25.74 -10.26
C PHE A 55 -2.66 25.26 -8.81
N PRO A 56 -3.75 25.01 -8.07
CA PRO A 56 -3.70 24.64 -6.66
C PRO A 56 -2.93 23.36 -6.38
N ASP A 57 -2.83 22.44 -7.33
CA ASP A 57 -2.10 21.16 -7.29
C ASP A 57 -0.58 21.33 -7.30
N VAL A 58 -0.05 22.49 -7.69
CA VAL A 58 1.37 22.85 -7.52
C VAL A 58 1.80 22.73 -6.05
N LYS A 59 0.89 22.95 -5.10
CA LYS A 59 1.17 22.80 -3.66
C LYS A 59 1.37 21.34 -3.22
N GLU A 60 1.02 20.38 -4.07
CA GLU A 60 1.24 18.95 -3.82
C GLU A 60 2.60 18.45 -4.35
N LEU A 61 3.38 19.31 -5.02
CA LEU A 61 4.72 18.99 -5.49
C LEU A 61 5.72 18.93 -4.36
N LEU A 62 6.73 18.05 -4.45
CA LEU A 62 7.83 17.97 -3.48
C LEU A 62 8.64 19.27 -3.46
N GLU A 63 8.86 19.86 -4.63
CA GLU A 63 9.55 21.13 -4.82
C GLU A 63 8.83 22.29 -4.11
N TYR A 64 7.50 22.21 -3.95
CA TYR A 64 6.75 23.18 -3.17
C TYR A 64 7.02 23.01 -1.66
N GLU A 65 7.08 21.78 -1.18
CA GLU A 65 7.43 21.48 0.20
C GLU A 65 8.85 21.96 0.53
N ASP A 66 9.84 21.67 -0.35
CA ASP A 66 11.20 22.12 -0.20
C ASP A 66 11.32 23.65 -0.21
N TYR A 67 10.60 24.31 -1.11
CA TYR A 67 10.57 25.76 -1.17
C TYR A 67 9.99 26.38 0.10
N VAL A 68 8.94 25.80 0.67
CA VAL A 68 8.31 26.26 1.91
C VAL A 68 9.23 26.04 3.10
N GLN A 69 9.96 24.92 3.16
CA GLN A 69 10.89 24.59 4.24
C GLN A 69 12.16 25.47 4.18
N LYS A 70 12.72 25.63 2.98
CA LYS A 70 13.94 26.41 2.75
C LYS A 70 13.78 27.29 1.51
N PRO A 71 13.27 28.54 1.65
CA PRO A 71 13.04 29.42 0.51
C PRO A 71 14.35 29.96 -0.06
N THR A 72 14.94 29.20 -0.97
CA THR A 72 16.16 29.57 -1.71
C THR A 72 15.83 29.81 -3.18
N LYS A 73 16.75 30.48 -3.88
CA LYS A 73 16.65 30.72 -5.30
C LYS A 73 16.69 29.43 -6.11
N ALA A 74 17.43 28.41 -5.64
CA ALA A 74 17.48 27.10 -6.24
C ALA A 74 16.13 26.39 -6.11
N ASN A 75 15.56 26.29 -4.89
CA ASN A 75 14.26 25.65 -4.64
C ASN A 75 13.13 26.37 -5.39
N ALA A 76 13.14 27.70 -5.36
CA ALA A 76 12.19 28.50 -6.14
C ALA A 76 12.27 28.19 -7.65
N SER A 77 13.49 28.05 -8.18
CA SER A 77 13.70 27.71 -9.58
C SER A 77 13.23 26.30 -9.95
N SER A 78 13.49 25.30 -9.09
CA SER A 78 13.03 23.92 -9.28
C SER A 78 11.51 23.83 -9.29
N LEU A 79 10.87 24.43 -8.28
CA LEU A 79 9.41 24.51 -8.20
C LEU A 79 8.77 25.18 -9.42
N ILE A 80 9.27 26.35 -9.82
CA ILE A 80 8.74 27.08 -11.00
C ILE A 80 8.89 26.21 -12.24
N THR A 81 10.02 25.53 -12.41
CA THR A 81 10.29 24.70 -13.58
C THR A 81 9.28 23.56 -13.67
N LEU A 82 9.12 22.78 -12.59
CA LEU A 82 8.24 21.62 -12.60
C LEU A 82 6.77 22.04 -12.71
N ALA A 83 6.35 23.10 -12.00
CA ALA A 83 4.99 23.63 -12.10
C ALA A 83 4.64 24.09 -13.52
N LEU A 84 5.59 24.72 -14.23
CA LEU A 84 5.39 25.13 -15.62
C LEU A 84 5.36 23.93 -16.57
N GLU A 85 6.13 22.89 -16.32
CA GLU A 85 6.14 21.65 -17.12
C GLU A 85 4.85 20.86 -16.93
N GLU A 86 4.33 20.78 -15.72
CA GLU A 86 3.05 20.11 -15.41
C GLU A 86 1.86 20.82 -16.09
N HIS A 87 1.88 22.15 -16.10
CA HIS A 87 0.80 22.98 -16.65
C HIS A 87 1.13 23.58 -18.04
N TRP A 88 2.03 22.94 -18.78
CA TRP A 88 2.51 23.38 -20.09
C TRP A 88 1.43 23.91 -21.04
N LYS A 89 0.28 23.26 -21.10
CA LYS A 89 -0.83 23.60 -22.00
C LYS A 89 -1.52 24.92 -21.68
N GLN A 90 -1.68 25.20 -20.39
CA GLN A 90 -2.37 26.39 -19.89
C GLN A 90 -1.42 27.59 -19.92
N VAL A 91 -0.11 27.31 -19.83
CA VAL A 91 0.97 28.27 -19.86
C VAL A 91 1.31 28.73 -21.27
N GLN A 92 1.13 27.89 -22.31
CA GLN A 92 1.37 28.27 -23.71
C GLN A 92 0.54 29.48 -24.18
N GLN A 93 -0.53 29.83 -23.48
CA GLN A 93 -1.35 31.00 -23.80
C GLN A 93 -0.79 32.33 -23.26
N THR A 94 0.30 32.30 -22.52
CA THR A 94 0.89 33.50 -21.90
C THR A 94 2.36 33.67 -22.34
N ASP A 95 2.62 34.65 -23.21
CA ASP A 95 3.92 34.93 -23.85
C ASP A 95 5.14 35.03 -22.91
N GLY A 96 4.93 35.38 -21.64
CA GLY A 96 6.00 35.50 -20.65
C GLY A 96 6.58 34.14 -20.16
N TYR A 97 5.86 33.07 -20.32
CA TYR A 97 6.26 31.73 -19.87
C TYR A 97 7.06 30.94 -20.92
N LEU A 98 6.78 31.15 -22.20
CA LEU A 98 7.49 30.48 -23.31
C LEU A 98 8.98 30.78 -23.29
N LYS A 99 9.37 32.02 -23.00
CA LYS A 99 10.79 32.45 -22.98
C LYS A 99 11.54 31.80 -21.83
N TYR A 100 10.88 31.55 -20.70
CA TYR A 100 11.46 30.90 -19.52
C TYR A 100 11.68 29.40 -19.75
N ILE A 101 10.71 28.73 -20.38
CA ILE A 101 10.77 27.30 -20.68
C ILE A 101 11.81 26.97 -21.75
N ALA A 102 11.93 27.84 -22.78
CA ALA A 102 12.85 27.65 -23.88
C ALA A 102 14.35 27.71 -23.50
N THR A 103 14.68 28.19 -22.30
CA THR A 103 16.05 28.43 -21.85
C THR A 103 16.61 27.40 -20.86
N ARG A 104 15.92 26.28 -20.60
CA ARG A 104 16.35 25.30 -19.56
C ARG A 104 16.61 23.86 -20.05
N PRO A 105 17.46 23.14 -19.35
CA PRO A 105 18.05 21.85 -19.75
C PRO A 105 17.55 20.66 -18.92
N ARG A 106 17.65 19.42 -19.21
CA ARG A 106 18.35 18.33 -19.90
C ARG A 106 17.83 16.97 -19.44
N ALA A 107 17.54 16.06 -20.37
CA ALA A 107 17.26 14.65 -20.10
C ALA A 107 18.57 13.82 -20.14
N GLU A 108 18.68 12.78 -19.28
CA GLU A 108 19.72 11.78 -19.40
C GLU A 108 19.50 10.97 -20.69
N ARG A 109 20.55 10.76 -21.50
CA ARG A 109 20.42 10.10 -22.80
C ARG A 109 20.68 8.60 -22.69
N LEU A 110 19.74 7.81 -23.17
CA LEU A 110 19.92 6.39 -23.47
C LEU A 110 20.04 6.22 -24.99
N GLY A 111 21.20 6.57 -25.55
CA GLY A 111 21.45 6.63 -27.01
C GLY A 111 21.55 8.07 -27.55
N ASP A 112 21.03 8.32 -28.75
CA ASP A 112 21.12 9.62 -29.40
C ASP A 112 20.24 10.71 -28.77
N HIS A 113 19.22 10.30 -28.05
CA HIS A 113 18.27 11.18 -27.33
C HIS A 113 17.83 10.56 -26.00
N GLY A 114 17.11 11.32 -25.17
CA GLY A 114 16.66 10.89 -23.84
C GLY A 114 15.37 10.06 -23.81
N LEU A 115 14.73 9.82 -24.96
CA LEU A 115 13.47 9.08 -24.99
C LEU A 115 13.73 7.57 -24.93
N PHE A 116 12.99 6.88 -24.08
CA PHE A 116 12.93 5.44 -23.98
C PHE A 116 11.47 4.94 -23.92
N GLY A 117 11.25 3.66 -24.19
CA GLY A 117 9.94 3.02 -24.23
C GLY A 117 10.07 1.51 -24.19
N ASP A 118 9.07 0.82 -24.74
CA ASP A 118 9.05 -0.65 -24.80
C ASP A 118 10.18 -1.24 -25.64
N ALA A 119 10.50 -0.61 -26.79
CA ALA A 119 11.56 -1.04 -27.66
C ALA A 119 12.96 -0.68 -27.10
N ASP A 120 13.98 -1.47 -27.45
CA ASP A 120 15.35 -1.20 -27.01
C ASP A 120 15.91 0.08 -27.63
N HIS A 121 15.53 0.36 -28.85
CA HIS A 121 15.82 1.61 -29.55
C HIS A 121 14.50 2.29 -29.93
N VAL A 122 14.36 3.53 -29.55
CA VAL A 122 13.20 4.36 -29.88
C VAL A 122 13.58 5.29 -31.02
N ASP A 123 12.86 5.24 -32.14
CA ASP A 123 12.93 6.21 -33.19
C ASP A 123 12.10 7.45 -32.83
N LEU A 124 12.77 8.54 -32.49
CA LEU A 124 12.13 9.78 -32.05
C LEU A 124 11.28 10.41 -33.16
N ASP A 125 11.76 10.38 -34.41
CA ASP A 125 11.03 11.00 -35.51
C ASP A 125 9.79 10.19 -35.88
N ALA A 126 9.86 8.85 -35.83
CA ALA A 126 8.73 7.98 -36.02
C ALA A 126 7.67 8.21 -34.91
N ALA A 127 8.08 8.24 -33.63
CA ALA A 127 7.19 8.50 -32.50
C ALA A 127 6.54 9.88 -32.57
N MET A 128 7.28 10.89 -33.01
CA MET A 128 6.76 12.25 -33.23
C MET A 128 5.76 12.30 -34.38
N SER A 129 6.03 11.59 -35.47
CA SER A 129 5.15 11.51 -36.64
C SER A 129 3.83 10.81 -36.25
N GLU A 130 3.88 9.70 -35.47
CA GLU A 130 2.70 9.02 -34.96
C GLU A 130 1.83 9.98 -34.15
N LEU A 131 2.42 10.70 -33.21
CA LEU A 131 1.71 11.68 -32.37
C LEU A 131 1.20 12.91 -33.14
N GLY A 132 1.91 13.32 -34.17
CA GLY A 132 1.52 14.47 -35.02
C GLY A 132 0.21 14.22 -35.77
N HIS A 133 -0.09 12.98 -36.11
CA HIS A 133 -1.31 12.56 -36.81
C HIS A 133 -2.39 11.99 -35.86
N TYR A 134 -2.06 11.85 -34.56
CA TYR A 134 -2.99 11.28 -33.59
C TYR A 134 -4.06 12.28 -33.15
N THR A 135 -5.32 11.83 -33.05
CA THR A 135 -6.47 12.67 -32.73
C THR A 135 -7.10 12.38 -31.36
N GLY A 136 -6.58 11.38 -30.65
CA GLY A 136 -7.08 10.98 -29.33
C GLY A 136 -6.43 11.72 -28.16
N ASN A 137 -6.71 11.24 -26.96
CA ASN A 137 -6.10 11.76 -25.74
C ASN A 137 -4.71 11.14 -25.52
N VAL A 138 -3.72 11.95 -25.24
CA VAL A 138 -2.38 11.53 -24.79
C VAL A 138 -2.22 11.94 -23.34
N TRP A 139 -2.05 10.97 -22.45
CA TRP A 139 -1.82 11.22 -21.05
C TRP A 139 -0.34 11.48 -20.80
N THR A 140 -0.06 12.52 -20.05
CA THR A 140 1.30 12.88 -19.64
C THR A 140 1.41 12.66 -18.14
N HIS A 141 2.43 11.91 -17.72
CA HIS A 141 2.65 11.61 -16.31
C HIS A 141 4.02 12.18 -15.90
N ILE A 142 4.06 12.73 -14.69
CA ILE A 142 5.32 13.08 -14.02
C ILE A 142 5.42 12.18 -12.80
N LEU A 143 6.52 11.42 -12.71
CA LEU A 143 6.82 10.52 -11.61
C LEU A 143 8.11 11.03 -10.96
N SER A 144 8.06 11.41 -9.68
CA SER A 144 9.18 12.01 -8.96
C SER A 144 9.47 11.26 -7.67
N LEU A 145 10.76 11.17 -7.33
CA LEU A 145 11.26 10.70 -6.03
C LEU A 145 12.13 11.78 -5.38
N HIS A 146 12.25 11.77 -4.06
CA HIS A 146 13.30 12.52 -3.39
C HIS A 146 14.68 12.01 -3.81
N ARG A 147 15.67 12.89 -3.91
CA ARG A 147 17.03 12.54 -4.31
C ARG A 147 17.61 11.41 -3.46
N GLU A 148 17.48 11.53 -2.14
CA GLU A 148 17.98 10.54 -1.21
C GLU A 148 17.37 9.15 -1.43
N ASP A 149 16.06 9.08 -1.69
CA ASP A 149 15.36 7.83 -1.98
C ASP A 149 15.78 7.27 -3.35
N ALA A 150 15.87 8.13 -4.37
CA ALA A 150 16.26 7.70 -5.70
C ALA A 150 17.69 7.13 -5.72
N GLU A 151 18.63 7.74 -4.99
CA GLU A 151 20.02 7.26 -4.89
C GLU A 151 20.08 5.95 -4.09
N ARG A 152 19.40 5.88 -2.95
CA ARG A 152 19.38 4.71 -2.07
C ARG A 152 18.75 3.48 -2.72
N LEU A 153 17.68 3.69 -3.51
CA LEU A 153 16.92 2.64 -4.19
C LEU A 153 17.37 2.37 -5.63
N GLY A 154 18.40 3.09 -6.12
CA GLY A 154 18.95 2.90 -7.46
C GLY A 154 18.14 3.54 -8.59
N TYR A 155 17.17 4.40 -8.32
CA TYR A 155 16.33 5.10 -9.30
C TYR A 155 16.90 6.47 -9.71
N ASN A 156 18.19 6.69 -9.55
CA ASN A 156 18.89 7.90 -9.96
C ASN A 156 19.40 7.87 -11.43
N ASN A 157 18.91 6.95 -12.25
CA ASN A 157 19.30 6.75 -13.63
C ASN A 157 18.13 6.31 -14.51
N ALA A 158 18.23 6.60 -15.81
CA ALA A 158 17.18 6.29 -16.80
C ALA A 158 16.94 4.79 -17.00
N GLN A 159 17.96 3.94 -16.79
CA GLN A 159 17.84 2.49 -17.02
C GLN A 159 16.94 1.83 -15.98
N ALA A 160 17.07 2.21 -14.69
CA ALA A 160 16.21 1.70 -13.63
C ALA A 160 14.73 2.05 -13.86
N TRP A 161 14.46 3.32 -14.21
CA TRP A 161 13.10 3.75 -14.54
C TRP A 161 12.54 3.06 -15.79
N ARG A 162 13.38 2.82 -16.80
CA ARG A 162 12.97 2.06 -17.99
C ARG A 162 12.57 0.63 -17.62
N ALA A 163 13.36 -0.04 -16.77
CA ALA A 163 13.07 -1.39 -16.30
C ALA A 163 11.74 -1.43 -15.53
N LEU A 164 11.53 -0.50 -14.58
CA LEU A 164 10.31 -0.37 -13.81
C LEU A 164 9.08 -0.16 -14.72
N LEU A 165 9.13 0.80 -15.64
CA LEU A 165 8.00 1.08 -16.53
C LEU A 165 7.67 -0.08 -17.47
N ARG A 166 8.68 -0.84 -17.90
CA ARG A 166 8.48 -2.04 -18.71
C ARG A 166 7.82 -3.16 -17.90
N ALA A 167 8.24 -3.37 -16.64
CA ALA A 167 7.64 -4.35 -15.76
C ALA A 167 6.15 -4.05 -15.55
N HIS A 168 5.80 -2.79 -15.30
CA HIS A 168 4.42 -2.35 -15.05
C HIS A 168 3.65 -1.87 -16.28
N ARG A 169 4.14 -2.16 -17.48
CA ARG A 169 3.52 -1.71 -18.73
C ARG A 169 2.05 -2.10 -18.84
N ASN A 170 1.76 -3.36 -18.56
CA ASN A 170 0.40 -3.90 -18.68
C ASN A 170 -0.53 -3.38 -17.58
N ASP A 171 0.00 -3.15 -16.37
CA ASP A 171 -0.73 -2.58 -15.25
C ASP A 171 -1.14 -1.13 -15.54
N ILE A 172 -0.20 -0.35 -16.11
CA ILE A 172 -0.48 1.02 -16.54
C ILE A 172 -1.53 1.03 -17.65
N ALA A 173 -1.41 0.12 -18.63
CA ALA A 173 -2.37 -0.02 -19.72
C ALA A 173 -3.77 -0.37 -19.18
N ALA A 174 -3.85 -1.33 -18.25
CA ALA A 174 -5.09 -1.73 -17.60
C ALA A 174 -5.73 -0.57 -16.81
N ALA A 175 -4.95 0.16 -16.01
CA ALA A 175 -5.41 1.33 -15.28
C ALA A 175 -5.94 2.45 -16.19
N MET A 176 -5.49 2.51 -17.43
CA MET A 176 -5.94 3.45 -18.46
C MET A 176 -7.05 2.88 -19.36
N HIS A 177 -7.54 1.66 -19.08
CA HIS A 177 -8.53 0.93 -19.89
C HIS A 177 -8.10 0.74 -21.35
N ILE A 178 -6.79 0.53 -21.59
CA ILE A 178 -6.22 0.32 -22.92
C ILE A 178 -5.80 -1.15 -23.06
N PRO A 179 -6.27 -1.87 -24.10
CA PRO A 179 -5.75 -3.20 -24.38
C PRO A 179 -4.22 -3.18 -24.59
N PRO A 180 -3.44 -4.15 -24.05
CA PRO A 180 -1.98 -4.11 -24.10
C PRO A 180 -1.38 -3.95 -25.48
N GLN A 181 -1.99 -4.55 -26.52
CA GLN A 181 -1.53 -4.43 -27.91
C GLN A 181 -1.72 -3.01 -28.50
N ASP A 182 -2.69 -2.27 -27.99
CA ASP A 182 -3.01 -0.91 -28.46
C ASP A 182 -2.25 0.17 -27.67
N PHE A 183 -1.61 -0.22 -26.56
CA PHE A 183 -0.95 0.71 -25.64
C PHE A 183 0.42 1.18 -26.17
N ARG A 184 0.67 2.49 -26.07
CA ARG A 184 1.95 3.13 -26.37
C ARG A 184 2.44 3.90 -25.15
N LEU A 185 3.72 3.71 -24.84
CA LEU A 185 4.39 4.35 -23.73
C LEU A 185 5.78 4.84 -24.15
N TYR A 186 6.05 6.11 -23.89
CA TYR A 186 7.37 6.72 -24.01
C TYR A 186 7.66 7.57 -22.79
N ALA A 187 8.93 7.58 -22.36
CA ALA A 187 9.36 8.36 -21.22
C ALA A 187 10.75 8.95 -21.42
N ALA A 188 11.06 9.98 -20.65
CA ALA A 188 12.40 10.56 -20.56
C ALA A 188 12.72 10.87 -19.09
N PHE A 189 13.90 10.45 -18.64
CA PHE A 189 14.38 10.68 -17.29
C PHE A 189 15.14 12.00 -17.19
N ARG A 190 14.91 12.71 -16.10
CA ARG A 190 15.63 13.93 -15.75
C ARG A 190 16.26 13.78 -14.37
N ASN A 191 17.57 13.89 -14.35
CA ASN A 191 18.37 13.87 -13.13
C ASN A 191 18.59 15.30 -12.65
N GLU A 192 17.51 15.99 -12.27
CA GLU A 192 17.61 17.38 -11.80
C GLU A 192 17.72 17.43 -10.28
N GLY A 193 18.56 18.34 -9.78
CA GLY A 193 18.76 18.83 -8.43
C GLY A 193 18.28 17.95 -7.26
N HIS A 194 17.16 18.34 -6.67
CA HIS A 194 16.64 17.68 -5.46
C HIS A 194 15.72 16.50 -5.75
N HIS A 195 15.04 16.48 -6.92
CA HIS A 195 14.06 15.45 -7.25
C HIS A 195 14.26 14.90 -8.66
N PRO A 196 14.93 13.74 -8.79
CA PRO A 196 14.95 13.03 -10.07
C PRO A 196 13.54 12.65 -10.46
N HIS A 197 13.17 12.88 -11.72
CA HIS A 197 11.83 12.59 -12.20
C HIS A 197 11.82 12.13 -13.65
N ILE A 198 10.75 11.48 -14.04
CA ILE A 198 10.48 11.12 -15.42
C ILE A 198 9.24 11.82 -15.95
N HIS A 199 9.31 12.18 -17.20
CA HIS A 199 8.15 12.54 -18.02
C HIS A 199 7.76 11.33 -18.84
N MET A 200 6.56 10.84 -18.65
CA MET A 200 6.02 9.70 -19.38
C MET A 200 4.81 10.13 -20.18
N MET A 201 4.72 9.68 -21.40
CA MET A 201 3.56 9.85 -22.28
C MET A 201 2.95 8.49 -22.58
N ALA A 202 1.62 8.37 -22.41
CA ALA A 202 0.91 7.13 -22.65
C ALA A 202 -0.41 7.39 -23.41
N TRP A 203 -0.71 6.54 -24.40
CA TRP A 203 -1.94 6.63 -25.19
C TRP A 203 -2.30 5.29 -25.83
N SER A 204 -3.52 5.19 -26.37
CA SER A 204 -3.91 4.09 -27.24
C SER A 204 -3.71 4.45 -28.71
N VAL A 205 -3.25 3.52 -29.53
CA VAL A 205 -3.22 3.71 -31.00
C VAL A 205 -4.61 3.94 -31.58
N LYS A 206 -5.67 3.54 -30.87
CA LYS A 206 -7.06 3.79 -31.24
C LYS A 206 -7.62 4.99 -30.49
N PRO A 207 -7.94 6.10 -31.18
CA PRO A 207 -8.54 7.27 -30.52
C PRO A 207 -9.82 6.91 -29.75
N GLY A 208 -9.95 7.47 -28.53
CA GLY A 208 -11.16 7.29 -27.70
C GLY A 208 -11.12 6.09 -26.72
N GLN A 209 -10.12 5.21 -26.81
CA GLN A 209 -9.98 4.11 -25.84
C GLN A 209 -9.37 4.55 -24.51
N ALA A 210 -8.41 5.48 -24.52
CA ALA A 210 -7.71 5.89 -23.30
C ALA A 210 -8.62 6.67 -22.35
N HIS A 211 -8.94 6.06 -21.20
CA HIS A 211 -9.67 6.70 -20.12
C HIS A 211 -8.92 6.47 -18.81
N LEU A 212 -8.58 7.54 -18.13
CA LEU A 212 -7.90 7.46 -16.82
C LEU A 212 -8.68 8.29 -15.81
N ASP A 213 -9.23 7.62 -14.83
CA ASP A 213 -9.94 8.23 -13.71
C ASP A 213 -9.02 8.35 -12.46
N ARG A 214 -9.61 8.77 -11.34
CA ARG A 214 -8.86 8.91 -10.08
C ARG A 214 -8.42 7.56 -9.51
N ASP A 215 -9.15 6.50 -9.77
CA ASP A 215 -8.84 5.16 -9.27
C ASP A 215 -7.73 4.54 -10.10
N GLY A 216 -7.73 4.73 -11.42
CA GLY A 216 -6.61 4.37 -12.28
C GLY A 216 -5.31 5.08 -11.92
N ILE A 217 -5.35 6.40 -11.62
CA ILE A 217 -4.17 7.14 -11.13
C ILE A 217 -3.67 6.57 -9.80
N ARG A 218 -4.58 6.23 -8.90
CA ARG A 218 -4.26 5.60 -7.61
C ARG A 218 -3.62 4.22 -7.80
N SER A 219 -4.17 3.41 -8.71
CA SER A 219 -3.65 2.09 -9.06
C SER A 219 -2.20 2.18 -9.58
N ILE A 220 -1.95 3.03 -10.58
CA ILE A 220 -0.59 3.26 -11.12
C ILE A 220 0.37 3.65 -10.00
N ARG A 221 -0.01 4.63 -9.17
CA ARG A 221 0.83 5.06 -8.05
C ARG A 221 1.11 3.93 -7.07
N SER A 222 0.08 3.16 -6.69
CA SER A 222 0.21 2.08 -5.71
C SER A 222 1.15 0.99 -6.21
N GLN A 223 0.98 0.54 -7.44
CA GLN A 223 1.82 -0.51 -8.05
C GLN A 223 3.29 -0.09 -8.13
N LEU A 224 3.57 1.11 -8.66
CA LEU A 224 4.93 1.62 -8.73
C LEU A 224 5.54 1.88 -7.34
N THR A 225 4.75 2.36 -6.37
CA THR A 225 5.20 2.56 -4.98
C THR A 225 5.55 1.23 -4.33
N ASN A 226 4.74 0.20 -4.52
CA ASN A 226 4.97 -1.14 -3.97
C ASN A 226 6.28 -1.73 -4.47
N ASP A 227 6.59 -1.59 -5.76
CA ASP A 227 7.83 -2.09 -6.33
C ASP A 227 9.05 -1.26 -5.85
N ILE A 228 8.98 0.07 -5.98
CA ILE A 228 10.08 0.97 -5.59
C ILE A 228 10.45 0.82 -4.10
N PHE A 229 9.45 0.72 -3.21
CA PHE A 229 9.63 0.69 -1.75
C PHE A 229 9.32 -0.68 -1.14
N GLN A 230 9.42 -1.76 -1.90
CA GLN A 230 9.00 -3.09 -1.49
C GLN A 230 9.56 -3.52 -0.13
N GLN A 231 10.87 -3.43 0.06
CA GLN A 231 11.52 -3.85 1.30
C GLN A 231 11.10 -3.01 2.51
N GLU A 232 10.96 -1.71 2.33
CA GLU A 232 10.58 -0.79 3.40
C GLU A 232 9.12 -0.98 3.81
N LEU A 233 8.24 -1.12 2.81
CA LEU A 233 6.84 -1.41 3.06
C LEU A 233 6.66 -2.74 3.79
N LEU A 234 7.37 -3.80 3.39
CA LEU A 234 7.34 -5.09 4.08
C LEU A 234 7.73 -4.94 5.55
N HIS A 235 8.83 -4.26 5.83
CA HIS A 235 9.30 -4.04 7.20
C HIS A 235 8.26 -3.27 8.04
N VAL A 236 7.67 -2.20 7.50
CA VAL A 236 6.63 -1.43 8.22
C VAL A 236 5.35 -2.26 8.41
N TYR A 237 4.96 -3.07 7.42
CA TYR A 237 3.81 -3.97 7.53
C TYR A 237 4.03 -5.07 8.59
N GLU A 238 5.24 -5.64 8.68
CA GLU A 238 5.59 -6.58 9.73
C GLU A 238 5.46 -5.94 11.12
N GLN A 239 6.07 -4.79 11.33
CA GLN A 239 5.98 -4.05 12.60
C GLN A 239 4.52 -3.68 12.94
N LYS A 240 3.76 -3.22 11.95
CA LYS A 240 2.34 -2.90 12.10
C LYS A 240 1.52 -4.12 12.51
N SER A 241 1.83 -5.27 11.96
CA SER A 241 1.17 -6.53 12.29
C SER A 241 1.44 -6.95 13.74
N VAL A 242 2.71 -6.91 14.18
CA VAL A 242 3.09 -7.17 15.56
C VAL A 242 2.40 -6.20 16.52
N SER A 243 2.42 -4.91 16.21
CA SER A 243 1.79 -3.87 17.02
C SER A 243 0.25 -4.03 17.10
N ARG A 244 -0.39 -4.51 16.01
CA ARG A 244 -1.82 -4.85 16.01
C ARG A 244 -2.11 -5.99 16.98
N ASP A 245 -1.31 -7.04 16.93
CA ASP A 245 -1.51 -8.23 17.76
C ASP A 245 -1.27 -7.90 19.25
N GLU A 246 -0.26 -7.06 19.54
CA GLU A 246 -0.02 -6.52 20.88
C GLU A 246 -1.23 -5.73 21.38
N LEU A 247 -1.79 -4.83 20.58
CA LEU A 247 -2.98 -4.05 20.95
C LEU A 247 -4.20 -4.96 21.23
N VAL A 248 -4.43 -5.96 20.39
CA VAL A 248 -5.53 -6.92 20.60
C VAL A 248 -5.31 -7.71 21.89
N LYS A 249 -4.09 -8.17 22.15
CA LYS A 249 -3.71 -8.91 23.35
C LYS A 249 -3.93 -8.06 24.62
N GLU A 250 -3.39 -6.86 24.65
CA GLU A 250 -3.54 -5.98 25.83
C GLU A 250 -5.01 -5.54 26.05
N SER A 251 -5.75 -5.26 24.97
CA SER A 251 -7.19 -4.98 25.08
C SER A 251 -7.97 -6.15 25.67
N ARG A 252 -7.60 -7.40 25.33
CA ARG A 252 -8.22 -8.60 25.91
C ARG A 252 -7.90 -8.76 27.39
N LYS A 253 -6.63 -8.56 27.78
CA LYS A 253 -6.22 -8.61 29.19
C LYS A 253 -6.98 -7.60 30.03
N VAL A 254 -7.09 -6.36 29.54
CA VAL A 254 -7.87 -5.31 30.22
C VAL A 254 -9.32 -5.70 30.34
N MET A 255 -9.93 -6.29 29.30
CA MET A 255 -11.31 -6.78 29.36
C MET A 255 -11.49 -7.89 30.40
N LEU A 256 -10.56 -8.84 30.50
CA LEU A 256 -10.58 -9.91 31.48
C LEU A 256 -10.46 -9.34 32.90
N GLU A 257 -9.55 -8.41 33.11
CA GLU A 257 -9.36 -7.77 34.41
C GLU A 257 -10.62 -7.00 34.84
N LEU A 258 -11.24 -6.24 33.95
CA LEU A 258 -12.51 -5.56 34.19
C LEU A 258 -13.61 -6.59 34.55
N SER A 259 -13.68 -7.71 33.83
CA SER A 259 -14.66 -8.78 34.14
C SER A 259 -14.40 -9.42 35.50
N ARG A 260 -13.14 -9.54 35.93
CA ARG A 260 -12.73 -10.05 37.25
C ARG A 260 -13.10 -9.05 38.35
N GLN A 261 -12.80 -7.78 38.18
CA GLN A 261 -13.16 -6.71 39.15
C GLN A 261 -14.67 -6.60 39.35
N MET A 262 -15.46 -6.75 38.26
CA MET A 262 -16.93 -6.78 38.35
C MET A 262 -17.47 -7.92 39.25
N ARG A 263 -16.72 -9.02 39.45
CA ARG A 263 -17.05 -10.10 40.36
C ARG A 263 -16.72 -9.79 41.83
N ASP A 264 -15.54 -9.13 41.98
CA ASP A 264 -14.94 -8.96 43.33
C ASP A 264 -15.37 -7.65 44.02
N THR A 265 -16.33 -6.92 43.45
CA THR A 265 -16.94 -5.68 43.98
C THR A 265 -16.01 -4.45 44.08
N ILE A 266 -14.82 -4.49 43.52
CA ILE A 266 -13.91 -3.33 43.46
C ILE A 266 -13.94 -2.75 42.05
N CYS A 267 -14.65 -1.62 41.89
CA CYS A 267 -14.84 -0.97 40.59
C CYS A 267 -13.97 0.28 40.45
N GLU A 268 -12.93 0.22 39.60
CA GLU A 268 -12.14 1.39 39.22
C GLU A 268 -12.68 2.08 37.96
N HIS A 269 -13.40 1.34 37.10
CA HIS A 269 -13.90 1.84 35.80
C HIS A 269 -15.43 1.71 35.68
N THR A 270 -16.17 2.31 36.60
CA THR A 270 -17.63 2.17 36.78
C THR A 270 -18.44 2.36 35.48
N GLN A 271 -18.01 3.22 34.55
CA GLN A 271 -18.75 3.46 33.30
C GLN A 271 -18.62 2.28 32.32
N ALA A 272 -17.39 1.79 32.08
CA ALA A 272 -17.15 0.65 31.20
C ALA A 272 -17.86 -0.60 31.70
N GLU A 273 -17.82 -0.86 33.00
CA GLU A 273 -18.47 -1.99 33.67
C GLU A 273 -19.99 -1.95 33.51
N GLN A 274 -20.61 -0.81 33.75
CA GLN A 274 -22.06 -0.65 33.56
C GLN A 274 -22.47 -0.91 32.11
N MET A 275 -21.67 -0.47 31.16
CA MET A 275 -21.91 -0.68 29.72
C MET A 275 -21.75 -2.16 29.34
N ILE A 276 -20.77 -2.87 29.90
CA ILE A 276 -20.56 -4.30 29.69
C ILE A 276 -21.70 -5.11 30.32
N TRP A 277 -22.09 -4.77 31.52
CA TRP A 277 -23.23 -5.38 32.18
C TRP A 277 -24.53 -5.23 31.39
N LYS A 278 -24.82 -4.01 30.91
CA LYS A 278 -25.99 -3.76 30.08
C LYS A 278 -25.94 -4.57 28.78
N LEU A 279 -24.74 -4.66 28.11
CA LEU A 279 -24.53 -5.48 26.93
C LEU A 279 -24.82 -6.96 27.24
N SER A 280 -24.35 -7.48 28.40
CA SER A 280 -24.56 -8.87 28.79
C SER A 280 -26.04 -9.23 28.87
N GLN A 281 -26.86 -8.35 29.46
CA GLN A 281 -28.31 -8.54 29.54
C GLN A 281 -28.97 -8.57 28.16
N GLN A 282 -28.61 -7.63 27.28
CA GLN A 282 -29.16 -7.55 25.94
C GLN A 282 -28.77 -8.73 25.04
N LEU A 283 -27.57 -9.30 25.23
CA LEU A 283 -27.13 -10.50 24.53
C LEU A 283 -28.03 -11.73 24.80
N GLY A 284 -28.76 -11.74 25.92
CA GLY A 284 -29.78 -12.76 26.25
C GLY A 284 -30.93 -12.79 25.23
N GLU A 285 -31.29 -11.64 24.69
CA GLU A 285 -32.40 -11.49 23.76
C GLU A 285 -32.00 -11.84 22.29
N VAL A 286 -30.68 -11.91 21.97
CA VAL A 286 -30.19 -12.19 20.64
C VAL A 286 -30.28 -13.66 20.33
N LYS A 287 -31.09 -14.01 19.31
CA LYS A 287 -31.19 -15.38 18.78
C LYS A 287 -30.10 -15.57 17.70
N GLY A 288 -29.28 -16.64 17.81
CA GLY A 288 -28.28 -17.02 16.85
C GLY A 288 -26.85 -16.61 17.21
N LYS A 289 -25.98 -16.43 16.21
CA LYS A 289 -24.53 -16.18 16.39
C LYS A 289 -24.27 -14.81 17.03
N LYS A 290 -23.65 -14.81 18.22
CA LYS A 290 -23.30 -13.61 18.99
C LYS A 290 -21.90 -13.14 18.62
N SER A 291 -21.76 -12.54 17.45
CA SER A 291 -20.54 -11.88 17.00
C SER A 291 -20.87 -10.53 16.35
N TYR A 292 -19.92 -9.60 16.33
CA TYR A 292 -20.15 -8.20 15.95
C TYR A 292 -20.89 -8.03 14.61
N GLY A 293 -20.61 -8.88 13.62
CA GLY A 293 -21.26 -8.82 12.31
C GLY A 293 -22.78 -9.04 12.36
N TYR A 294 -23.24 -9.88 13.29
CA TYR A 294 -24.65 -10.34 13.40
C TYR A 294 -25.48 -9.56 14.41
N LEU A 295 -24.85 -8.69 15.22
CA LEU A 295 -25.59 -7.91 16.21
C LEU A 295 -26.44 -6.82 15.57
N PRO A 296 -27.59 -6.45 16.21
CA PRO A 296 -28.39 -5.29 15.84
C PRO A 296 -27.59 -3.98 15.93
N ARG A 297 -27.96 -2.98 15.11
CA ARG A 297 -27.29 -1.68 15.08
C ARG A 297 -27.12 -0.99 16.45
N PRO A 298 -28.13 -0.98 17.36
CA PRO A 298 -27.96 -0.40 18.69
C PRO A 298 -26.87 -1.08 19.51
N MET A 299 -26.80 -2.42 19.48
CA MET A 299 -25.77 -3.17 20.19
C MET A 299 -24.38 -2.96 19.58
N LYS A 300 -24.27 -2.88 18.24
CA LYS A 300 -23.00 -2.52 17.58
C LYS A 300 -22.48 -1.16 18.03
N ARG A 301 -23.38 -0.19 18.24
CA ARG A 301 -23.02 1.12 18.78
C ARG A 301 -22.50 0.99 20.20
N GLN A 302 -23.20 0.27 21.05
CA GLN A 302 -22.78 0.04 22.44
C GLN A 302 -21.44 -0.69 22.55
N VAL A 303 -21.21 -1.73 21.73
CA VAL A 303 -19.88 -2.37 21.65
C VAL A 303 -18.82 -1.37 21.21
N GLY A 304 -19.12 -0.47 20.26
CA GLY A 304 -18.21 0.60 19.86
C GLY A 304 -17.89 1.55 21.02
N GLU A 305 -18.89 1.97 21.78
CA GLU A 305 -18.72 2.84 22.94
C GLU A 305 -17.86 2.17 24.03
N ILE A 306 -18.02 0.87 24.26
CA ILE A 306 -17.17 0.10 25.19
C ILE A 306 -15.72 0.08 24.68
N VAL A 307 -15.49 -0.18 23.39
CA VAL A 307 -14.15 -0.16 22.81
C VAL A 307 -13.50 1.21 22.91
N ASP A 308 -14.27 2.29 22.75
CA ASP A 308 -13.77 3.67 22.90
C ASP A 308 -13.46 3.99 24.39
N GLN A 309 -14.16 3.37 25.35
CA GLN A 309 -13.78 3.46 26.78
C GLN A 309 -12.49 2.67 27.06
N LEU A 310 -12.29 1.49 26.45
CA LEU A 310 -11.04 0.74 26.57
C LEU A 310 -9.86 1.55 26.01
N GLU A 311 -10.05 2.31 24.94
CA GLU A 311 -9.03 3.20 24.38
C GLU A 311 -8.56 4.26 25.39
N GLN A 312 -9.37 4.67 26.37
CA GLN A 312 -8.97 5.63 27.41
C GLN A 312 -8.01 5.03 28.45
N ILE A 313 -7.89 3.71 28.51
CA ILE A 313 -6.97 3.03 29.43
C ILE A 313 -5.55 3.18 28.90
N PRO A 314 -4.58 3.65 29.73
CA PRO A 314 -3.26 4.04 29.25
C PRO A 314 -2.56 3.00 28.38
N ILE A 315 -2.52 1.75 28.81
CA ILE A 315 -1.84 0.68 28.07
C ILE A 315 -2.46 0.44 26.69
N VAL A 316 -3.80 0.48 26.59
CA VAL A 316 -4.51 0.32 25.31
C VAL A 316 -4.26 1.51 24.40
N ASN A 317 -4.27 2.73 24.97
CA ASN A 317 -3.99 3.96 24.21
C ASN A 317 -2.57 3.98 23.66
N GLU A 318 -1.57 3.58 24.46
CA GLU A 318 -0.17 3.52 24.04
C GLU A 318 0.03 2.52 22.89
N CYS A 319 -0.55 1.30 23.02
CA CYS A 319 -0.51 0.30 21.95
C CYS A 319 -1.20 0.80 20.68
N TYR A 320 -2.36 1.47 20.82
CA TYR A 320 -3.06 2.03 19.66
C TYR A 320 -2.31 3.18 19.03
N GLN A 321 -1.64 4.03 19.81
CA GLN A 321 -0.81 5.12 19.31
C GLN A 321 0.37 4.56 18.49
N LYS A 322 1.07 3.56 19.01
CA LYS A 322 2.18 2.88 18.33
C LYS A 322 1.75 2.28 16.99
N TRP A 323 0.62 1.59 16.96
CA TRP A 323 0.07 1.05 15.72
C TRP A 323 -0.34 2.16 14.74
N TRP A 324 -0.93 3.26 15.24
CA TRP A 324 -1.33 4.39 14.41
C TRP A 324 -0.14 5.12 13.78
N GLU A 325 0.97 5.22 14.48
CA GLU A 325 2.22 5.78 13.94
C GLU A 325 2.73 4.94 12.76
N LEU A 326 2.70 3.62 12.87
CA LEU A 326 3.06 2.73 11.76
C LEU A 326 2.06 2.84 10.60
N GLN A 327 0.77 2.98 10.88
CA GLN A 327 -0.24 3.24 9.85
C GLN A 327 0.01 4.57 9.13
N CYS A 328 0.44 5.61 9.86
CA CYS A 328 0.83 6.88 9.26
C CYS A 328 2.06 6.72 8.35
N GLN A 329 3.07 5.95 8.76
CA GLN A 329 4.22 5.65 7.91
C GLN A 329 3.81 4.98 6.61
N VAL A 330 2.95 3.95 6.66
CA VAL A 330 2.40 3.33 5.44
C VAL A 330 1.72 4.37 4.55
N ASN A 331 0.86 5.22 5.13
CA ASN A 331 0.14 6.23 4.37
C ASN A 331 1.08 7.27 3.72
N GLU A 332 2.23 7.55 4.32
CA GLU A 332 3.23 8.48 3.78
C GLU A 332 3.83 8.00 2.46
N PHE A 333 3.99 6.68 2.26
CA PHE A 333 4.44 6.14 0.96
C PHE A 333 3.45 6.42 -0.17
N TYR A 334 2.14 6.41 0.12
CA TYR A 334 1.09 6.56 -0.89
C TYR A 334 0.52 7.98 -0.99
N SER A 335 0.47 8.71 0.13
CA SER A 335 -0.10 10.06 0.12
C SER A 335 0.49 10.90 1.26
N GLY A 336 1.12 12.02 0.97
CA GLY A 336 1.65 12.93 2.01
C GLY A 336 0.60 13.64 2.87
N LYS A 337 -0.66 13.19 2.88
CA LYS A 337 -1.74 13.79 3.67
C LYS A 337 -1.73 13.26 5.09
N LYS A 338 -1.55 14.15 6.07
CA LYS A 338 -1.70 13.80 7.48
C LYS A 338 -3.15 13.40 7.76
N GLN A 339 -3.35 12.22 8.32
CA GLN A 339 -4.64 11.73 8.76
C GLN A 339 -4.80 11.91 10.26
N GLN A 340 -6.00 12.26 10.70
CA GLN A 340 -6.30 12.27 12.14
C GLN A 340 -6.60 10.85 12.60
N ARG A 341 -6.11 10.49 13.79
CA ARG A 341 -6.37 9.21 14.42
C ARG A 341 -7.87 9.06 14.73
N PRO A 342 -8.58 8.13 14.08
CA PRO A 342 -9.98 7.88 14.41
C PRO A 342 -10.10 7.11 15.74
N PRO A 343 -11.27 7.11 16.40
CA PRO A 343 -11.51 6.26 17.55
C PRO A 343 -11.28 4.78 17.22
N LEU A 344 -10.80 4.00 18.20
CA LEU A 344 -10.47 2.58 18.03
C LEU A 344 -11.66 1.76 17.52
N SER A 345 -12.87 2.09 17.98
CA SER A 345 -14.12 1.45 17.55
C SER A 345 -14.41 1.57 16.06
N LYS A 346 -13.89 2.61 15.40
CA LYS A 346 -14.09 2.84 13.96
C LYS A 346 -13.06 2.16 13.06
N GLN A 347 -11.98 1.65 13.64
CA GLN A 347 -10.98 0.90 12.91
C GLN A 347 -11.47 -0.49 12.53
N LYS A 348 -11.50 -0.78 11.23
CA LYS A 348 -11.97 -2.07 10.72
C LYS A 348 -11.05 -3.22 11.13
N GLU A 349 -9.77 -2.98 11.23
CA GLU A 349 -8.72 -3.95 11.56
C GLU A 349 -8.87 -4.55 12.97
N PHE A 350 -9.50 -3.81 13.92
CA PHE A 350 -9.69 -4.28 15.31
C PHE A 350 -11.05 -4.90 15.56
N ARG A 351 -11.58 -5.67 14.60
CA ARG A 351 -12.79 -6.47 14.78
C ARG A 351 -12.63 -7.50 15.92
N ALA A 352 -11.42 -8.00 16.13
CA ALA A 352 -11.10 -8.94 17.19
C ALA A 352 -11.38 -8.36 18.58
N ILE A 353 -11.06 -7.06 18.83
CA ILE A 353 -11.36 -6.38 20.10
C ILE A 353 -12.87 -6.29 20.31
N ARG A 354 -13.65 -5.92 19.29
CA ARG A 354 -15.12 -5.86 19.36
C ARG A 354 -15.73 -7.22 19.67
N ASN A 355 -15.20 -8.30 19.10
CA ASN A 355 -15.64 -9.65 19.37
C ASN A 355 -15.21 -10.11 20.77
N ALA A 356 -14.05 -9.67 21.28
CA ALA A 356 -13.62 -9.94 22.65
C ALA A 356 -14.60 -9.31 23.66
N VAL A 357 -15.00 -8.06 23.49
CA VAL A 357 -16.03 -7.39 24.31
C VAL A 357 -17.32 -8.20 24.35
N ILE A 358 -17.78 -8.70 23.20
CA ILE A 358 -19.01 -9.51 23.13
C ILE A 358 -18.84 -10.83 23.86
N ARG A 359 -17.72 -11.52 23.72
CA ARG A 359 -17.42 -12.78 24.38
C ARG A 359 -17.41 -12.63 25.92
N GLU A 360 -16.72 -11.61 26.41
CA GLU A 360 -16.65 -11.36 27.86
C GLU A 360 -18.02 -10.98 28.43
N ALA A 361 -18.80 -10.14 27.74
CA ALA A 361 -20.16 -9.83 28.13
C ALA A 361 -21.07 -11.10 28.15
N GLU A 362 -20.87 -12.03 27.20
CA GLU A 362 -21.63 -13.29 27.20
C GLU A 362 -21.16 -14.24 28.30
N LYS A 363 -19.88 -14.32 28.65
CA LYS A 363 -19.38 -15.08 29.80
C LYS A 363 -19.98 -14.57 31.11
N ILE A 364 -20.04 -13.24 31.31
CA ILE A 364 -20.69 -12.61 32.45
C ILE A 364 -22.17 -13.04 32.54
N ARG A 365 -22.89 -12.97 31.40
CA ARG A 365 -24.30 -13.39 31.34
C ARG A 365 -24.53 -14.85 31.73
N LEU A 366 -23.64 -15.74 31.30
CA LEU A 366 -23.75 -17.18 31.51
C LEU A 366 -23.23 -17.61 32.89
N GLY A 367 -22.63 -16.73 33.68
CA GLY A 367 -21.96 -17.09 34.93
C GLY A 367 -20.77 -18.04 34.73
N LYS A 368 -20.30 -18.20 33.46
CA LYS A 368 -19.22 -19.10 33.09
C LYS A 368 -17.90 -18.36 33.13
N ILE A 369 -17.31 -18.25 34.29
CA ILE A 369 -15.88 -17.98 34.40
C ILE A 369 -15.33 -19.17 35.17
N THR A 370 -14.73 -20.12 34.47
CA THR A 370 -14.20 -21.34 35.06
C THR A 370 -12.71 -21.22 35.31
N PHE A 371 -12.21 -21.85 36.35
CA PHE A 371 -10.78 -22.00 36.69
C PHE A 371 -9.93 -22.63 35.57
N GLU A 372 -10.58 -23.31 34.63
CA GLU A 372 -9.91 -23.90 33.47
C GLU A 372 -9.47 -22.83 32.41
N ASP A 373 -10.26 -21.78 32.25
CA ASP A 373 -9.91 -20.65 31.36
C ASP A 373 -8.68 -19.88 31.91
N GLU A 374 -8.54 -19.77 33.24
CA GLU A 374 -7.41 -19.14 33.91
C GLU A 374 -6.08 -19.94 33.71
N LYS A 375 -6.15 -21.27 33.78
CA LYS A 375 -4.99 -22.14 33.56
C LYS A 375 -4.51 -22.17 32.11
N MET A 376 -5.39 -22.00 31.13
CA MET A 376 -5.04 -21.88 29.73
C MET A 376 -4.36 -20.52 29.44
N GLU A 377 -4.79 -19.45 30.09
CA GLU A 377 -4.13 -18.14 29.97
C GLU A 377 -2.73 -18.12 30.59
N GLU A 378 -2.53 -18.70 31.78
CA GLU A 378 -1.22 -18.78 32.44
C GLU A 378 -0.20 -19.64 31.70
N ARG A 379 -0.63 -20.63 30.90
CA ARG A 379 0.23 -21.48 30.09
C ARG A 379 0.60 -20.90 28.73
N GLY A 380 -0.01 -19.76 28.33
CA GLY A 380 0.17 -19.26 26.97
C GLY A 380 -0.50 -20.15 25.91
N GLU A 381 -1.30 -21.13 26.34
CA GLU A 381 -2.02 -22.10 25.51
C GLU A 381 -3.32 -21.51 24.92
N TRP A 382 -3.35 -20.22 24.61
CA TRP A 382 -4.32 -19.73 23.64
C TRP A 382 -3.92 -20.28 22.28
N VAL A 383 -4.34 -21.49 21.99
CA VAL A 383 -4.61 -21.86 20.61
C VAL A 383 -5.70 -20.89 20.19
N GLU A 384 -5.30 -19.75 19.64
CA GLU A 384 -6.22 -18.92 18.89
C GLU A 384 -6.84 -19.87 17.88
N ASN A 385 -8.07 -20.24 18.10
CA ASN A 385 -8.91 -20.77 17.05
C ASN A 385 -9.03 -19.58 16.07
N TRP A 386 -8.05 -19.48 15.20
CA TRP A 386 -7.99 -18.54 14.10
C TRP A 386 -9.21 -18.84 13.26
N GLU A 387 -10.38 -18.27 13.64
CA GLU A 387 -11.51 -18.29 12.73
C GLU A 387 -11.02 -17.60 11.45
N VAL A 388 -10.78 -18.40 10.44
CA VAL A 388 -10.46 -17.92 9.10
C VAL A 388 -11.41 -16.78 8.78
N SER A 389 -10.90 -15.62 8.39
CA SER A 389 -11.76 -14.47 8.15
C SER A 389 -12.78 -14.83 7.08
N HIS A 390 -14.00 -14.35 7.23
CA HIS A 390 -15.08 -14.65 6.26
C HIS A 390 -14.69 -14.15 4.86
N ASP A 391 -13.91 -13.08 4.79
CA ASP A 391 -13.42 -12.53 3.53
C ASP A 391 -12.37 -13.46 2.90
N CYS A 392 -11.45 -14.02 3.67
CA CYS A 392 -10.49 -15.01 3.19
C CYS A 392 -11.20 -16.28 2.69
N LEU A 393 -12.20 -16.80 3.43
CA LEU A 393 -12.98 -17.96 2.99
C LEU A 393 -13.74 -17.70 1.69
N ARG A 394 -14.31 -16.51 1.54
CA ARG A 394 -15.04 -16.12 0.34
C ARG A 394 -14.12 -16.01 -0.87
N LEU A 395 -12.96 -15.39 -0.69
CA LEU A 395 -11.95 -15.24 -1.75
C LEU A 395 -11.39 -16.60 -2.15
N ARG A 396 -11.04 -17.44 -1.16
CA ARG A 396 -10.61 -18.81 -1.40
C ARG A 396 -11.64 -19.61 -2.22
N ALA A 397 -12.92 -19.56 -1.85
CA ALA A 397 -13.99 -20.24 -2.56
C ALA A 397 -14.15 -19.73 -4.01
N ARG A 398 -13.91 -18.44 -4.27
CA ARG A 398 -13.89 -17.86 -5.63
C ARG A 398 -12.69 -18.35 -6.43
N ILE A 399 -11.51 -18.41 -5.83
CA ILE A 399 -10.27 -18.86 -6.47
C ILE A 399 -10.33 -20.37 -6.81
N GLU A 400 -10.78 -21.21 -5.87
CA GLU A 400 -10.90 -22.66 -6.04
C GLU A 400 -12.11 -23.08 -6.90
N GLY A 401 -13.06 -22.17 -7.10
CA GLY A 401 -14.32 -22.43 -7.80
C GLY A 401 -14.17 -22.58 -9.32
N ASN A 402 -14.09 -23.81 -9.81
CA ASN A 402 -13.95 -24.14 -11.23
C ASN A 402 -15.10 -23.65 -12.15
N LYS A 403 -16.16 -23.06 -11.58
CA LYS A 403 -17.34 -22.57 -12.33
C LYS A 403 -17.26 -21.08 -12.66
N LEU A 404 -16.30 -20.36 -12.09
CA LEU A 404 -16.13 -18.92 -12.32
C LEU A 404 -15.20 -18.68 -13.53
N PRO A 405 -15.46 -17.63 -14.33
CA PRO A 405 -14.54 -17.17 -15.36
C PRO A 405 -13.15 -16.87 -14.79
N LEU A 406 -12.11 -17.04 -15.60
CA LEU A 406 -10.72 -16.82 -15.18
C LEU A 406 -10.51 -15.41 -14.63
N GLU A 407 -11.04 -14.39 -15.32
CA GLU A 407 -10.98 -12.99 -14.89
C GLU A 407 -11.50 -12.74 -13.46
N GLN A 408 -12.60 -13.40 -13.08
CA GLN A 408 -13.16 -13.26 -11.72
C GLN A 408 -12.36 -14.03 -10.68
N ARG A 409 -11.63 -15.06 -11.08
CA ARG A 409 -10.71 -15.80 -10.20
C ARG A 409 -9.43 -15.02 -10.00
N ASP A 410 -8.92 -14.35 -11.04
CA ASP A 410 -7.75 -13.46 -10.98
C ASP A 410 -8.05 -12.24 -10.10
N GLU A 411 -9.22 -11.60 -10.25
CA GLU A 411 -9.67 -10.53 -9.37
C GLU A 411 -9.74 -10.97 -7.89
N ALA A 412 -10.21 -12.20 -7.65
CA ALA A 412 -10.25 -12.75 -6.31
C ALA A 412 -8.85 -13.05 -5.75
N ALA A 413 -7.87 -13.40 -6.58
CA ALA A 413 -6.48 -13.58 -6.17
C ALA A 413 -5.82 -12.24 -5.81
N GLU A 414 -6.08 -11.17 -6.57
CA GLU A 414 -5.63 -9.81 -6.23
C GLU A 414 -6.26 -9.30 -4.91
N ASP A 415 -7.56 -9.58 -4.70
CA ASP A 415 -8.23 -9.26 -3.44
C ASP A 415 -7.64 -10.06 -2.27
N LEU A 416 -7.23 -11.32 -2.49
CA LEU A 416 -6.56 -12.15 -1.49
C LEU A 416 -5.15 -11.61 -1.17
N GLU A 417 -4.40 -11.19 -2.18
CA GLU A 417 -3.09 -10.57 -1.99
C GLU A 417 -3.20 -9.29 -1.17
N ARG A 418 -4.15 -8.42 -1.48
CA ARG A 418 -4.46 -7.25 -0.65
C ARG A 418 -4.82 -7.62 0.79
N LEU A 419 -5.62 -8.67 0.99
CA LEU A 419 -5.99 -9.13 2.32
C LEU A 419 -4.77 -9.67 3.10
N ALA A 420 -3.86 -10.37 2.41
CA ALA A 420 -2.60 -10.87 2.96
C ALA A 420 -1.65 -9.70 3.33
N GLU A 421 -1.56 -8.67 2.49
CA GLU A 421 -0.83 -7.42 2.76
C GLU A 421 -1.40 -6.68 3.99
N TYR A 422 -2.73 -6.69 4.17
CA TYR A 422 -3.37 -6.18 5.39
C TYR A 422 -3.15 -7.07 6.62
N GLY A 423 -2.36 -8.14 6.48
CA GLY A 423 -1.94 -8.99 7.56
C GLY A 423 -2.96 -10.02 8.00
N ASP A 424 -3.89 -10.45 7.15
CA ASP A 424 -4.70 -11.64 7.43
C ASP A 424 -3.84 -12.89 7.28
N VAL A 425 -3.62 -13.60 8.40
CA VAL A 425 -2.70 -14.74 8.47
C VAL A 425 -3.13 -15.91 7.59
N HIS A 426 -4.43 -16.13 7.48
CA HIS A 426 -4.95 -17.19 6.62
C HIS A 426 -4.86 -16.81 5.15
N ALA A 427 -5.02 -15.53 4.81
CA ALA A 427 -4.78 -15.04 3.46
C ALA A 427 -3.30 -15.17 3.09
N GLN A 428 -2.37 -14.81 3.98
CA GLN A 428 -0.93 -15.03 3.79
C GLN A 428 -0.61 -16.53 3.56
N TYR A 429 -1.13 -17.40 4.42
CA TYR A 429 -0.94 -18.84 4.27
C TYR A 429 -1.50 -19.36 2.93
N PHE A 430 -2.72 -18.97 2.59
CA PHE A 430 -3.37 -19.46 1.38
C PHE A 430 -2.69 -18.92 0.11
N LEU A 431 -2.26 -17.66 0.13
CA LEU A 431 -1.49 -17.05 -0.96
C LEU A 431 -0.12 -17.75 -1.14
N GLY A 432 0.56 -18.05 -0.03
CA GLY A 432 1.78 -18.86 -0.07
C GLY A 432 1.58 -20.23 -0.70
N LEU A 433 0.46 -20.90 -0.43
CA LEU A 433 0.13 -22.17 -1.10
C LEU A 433 -0.14 -21.98 -2.60
N LEU A 434 -0.83 -20.90 -3.00
CA LEU A 434 -1.10 -20.60 -4.41
C LEU A 434 0.20 -20.39 -5.21
N TYR A 435 1.18 -19.69 -4.64
CA TYR A 435 2.49 -19.51 -5.28
C TYR A 435 3.33 -20.79 -5.27
N ARG A 436 3.22 -21.64 -4.23
CA ARG A 436 3.91 -22.92 -4.16
C ARG A 436 3.36 -23.93 -5.17
N ASP A 437 2.04 -24.09 -5.21
CA ASP A 437 1.38 -25.16 -5.96
C ASP A 437 1.09 -24.75 -7.42
N GLY A 438 1.07 -23.47 -7.70
CA GLY A 438 0.71 -22.95 -9.01
C GLY A 438 -0.79 -23.08 -9.31
N GLY A 439 -1.12 -23.01 -10.58
CA GLY A 439 -2.49 -23.16 -11.07
C GLY A 439 -3.09 -21.84 -11.54
N LEU A 440 -3.67 -21.04 -10.68
CA LEU A 440 -4.16 -19.70 -11.03
C LEU A 440 -3.00 -18.71 -11.14
N LEU A 441 -2.10 -18.71 -10.15
CA LEU A 441 -0.86 -17.94 -10.16
C LEU A 441 0.28 -18.80 -10.72
N LEU A 442 1.26 -18.18 -11.36
CA LEU A 442 2.47 -18.89 -11.75
C LEU A 442 3.24 -19.33 -10.49
N PRO A 443 3.78 -20.57 -10.47
CA PRO A 443 4.60 -21.01 -9.35
C PRO A 443 5.79 -20.07 -9.15
N ASP A 444 5.98 -19.65 -7.89
CA ASP A 444 7.05 -18.75 -7.48
C ASP A 444 7.47 -19.14 -6.06
N THR A 445 8.60 -19.83 -5.97
CA THR A 445 9.09 -20.38 -4.71
C THR A 445 9.51 -19.29 -3.72
N GLU A 446 10.06 -18.18 -4.21
CA GLU A 446 10.47 -17.04 -3.38
C GLU A 446 9.25 -16.36 -2.75
N ARG A 447 8.22 -16.08 -3.55
CA ARG A 447 6.95 -15.53 -3.04
C ARG A 447 6.22 -16.51 -2.12
N ALA A 448 6.24 -17.79 -2.43
CA ALA A 448 5.64 -18.82 -1.59
C ALA A 448 6.32 -18.84 -0.20
N THR A 449 7.65 -18.86 -0.17
CA THR A 449 8.43 -18.81 1.07
C THR A 449 8.11 -17.56 1.87
N HIS A 450 8.12 -16.40 1.23
CA HIS A 450 7.81 -15.12 1.86
C HIS A 450 6.45 -15.14 2.57
N TRP A 451 5.37 -15.50 1.87
CA TRP A 451 4.03 -15.49 2.44
C TRP A 451 3.82 -16.57 3.51
N LEU A 452 4.42 -17.75 3.32
CA LEU A 452 4.37 -18.81 4.34
C LEU A 452 5.16 -18.43 5.60
N GLU A 453 6.31 -17.74 5.47
CA GLU A 453 7.05 -17.24 6.63
C GLU A 453 6.25 -16.23 7.43
N LEU A 454 5.61 -15.27 6.78
CA LEU A 454 4.78 -14.26 7.46
C LEU A 454 3.68 -14.93 8.30
N ALA A 455 3.02 -15.95 7.75
CA ALA A 455 1.99 -16.70 8.46
C ALA A 455 2.59 -17.62 9.55
N ALA A 456 3.73 -18.26 9.30
CA ALA A 456 4.40 -19.17 10.22
C ALA A 456 4.97 -18.45 11.46
N ARG A 457 5.53 -17.26 11.29
CA ARG A 457 6.01 -16.39 12.39
C ARG A 457 4.90 -15.95 13.33
N ARG A 458 3.66 -16.02 12.88
CA ARG A 458 2.45 -15.75 13.68
C ARG A 458 1.83 -17.00 14.28
N ASP A 459 2.62 -18.06 14.39
CA ASP A 459 2.26 -19.32 15.01
C ASP A 459 1.06 -20.04 14.38
N LEU A 460 0.78 -19.81 13.07
CA LEU A 460 -0.18 -20.63 12.34
C LEU A 460 0.42 -22.01 12.06
N PRO A 461 -0.07 -23.10 12.72
CA PRO A 461 0.58 -24.41 12.60
C PRO A 461 0.59 -24.97 11.19
N ALA A 462 -0.46 -24.67 10.41
CA ALA A 462 -0.54 -25.08 9.01
C ALA A 462 0.51 -24.39 8.12
N ALA A 463 0.80 -23.09 8.39
CA ALA A 463 1.84 -22.36 7.67
C ALA A 463 3.24 -22.83 8.06
N GLN A 464 3.49 -23.08 9.36
CA GLN A 464 4.74 -23.64 9.86
C GLN A 464 5.02 -25.01 9.21
N TYR A 465 4.01 -25.87 9.12
CA TYR A 465 4.13 -27.16 8.44
C TYR A 465 4.42 -27.00 6.95
N ALA A 466 3.67 -26.15 6.26
CA ALA A 466 3.86 -25.90 4.82
C ALA A 466 5.25 -25.35 4.52
N LEU A 467 5.74 -24.40 5.33
CA LEU A 467 7.07 -23.82 5.21
C LEU A 467 8.17 -24.84 5.48
N GLY A 468 8.02 -25.63 6.56
CA GLY A 468 8.96 -26.73 6.87
C GLY A 468 9.06 -27.74 5.72
N LYS A 469 7.94 -28.08 5.09
CA LYS A 469 7.90 -28.95 3.91
C LYS A 469 8.57 -28.31 2.69
N LEU A 470 8.43 -26.99 2.52
CA LEU A 470 9.03 -26.25 1.43
C LEU A 470 10.56 -26.23 1.57
N TYR A 471 11.08 -25.94 2.77
CA TYR A 471 12.53 -26.01 3.05
C TYR A 471 13.13 -27.43 2.95
N LEU A 472 12.33 -28.47 3.13
CA LEU A 472 12.75 -29.86 2.93
C LEU A 472 12.50 -30.39 1.52
N SER A 473 12.03 -29.54 0.59
CA SER A 473 11.84 -29.94 -0.81
C SER A 473 13.18 -30.05 -1.55
N ASP A 474 13.14 -30.67 -2.73
CA ASP A 474 14.32 -30.79 -3.59
C ASP A 474 14.66 -29.51 -4.38
N ASP A 475 13.98 -28.40 -4.08
CA ASP A 475 14.22 -27.11 -4.73
C ASP A 475 15.51 -26.47 -4.20
N PRO A 476 16.57 -26.38 -5.02
CA PRO A 476 17.88 -25.90 -4.56
C PRO A 476 17.89 -24.42 -4.15
N GLU A 477 16.88 -23.65 -4.55
CA GLU A 477 16.79 -22.21 -4.23
C GLU A 477 16.36 -21.97 -2.79
N VAL A 478 15.62 -22.91 -2.19
CA VAL A 478 15.07 -22.76 -0.83
C VAL A 478 15.42 -23.90 0.11
N HIS A 479 16.09 -24.96 -0.38
CA HIS A 479 16.41 -26.12 0.42
C HIS A 479 17.29 -25.78 1.64
N ASP A 480 16.72 -25.92 2.85
CA ASP A 480 17.41 -25.81 4.13
C ASP A 480 16.86 -26.86 5.10
N THR A 481 17.64 -27.93 5.29
CA THR A 481 17.22 -29.03 6.17
C THR A 481 17.11 -28.60 7.63
N SER A 482 17.97 -27.68 8.10
CA SER A 482 17.97 -27.21 9.49
C SER A 482 16.72 -26.41 9.78
N ASP A 483 16.45 -25.41 8.96
CA ASP A 483 15.28 -24.55 9.12
C ASP A 483 13.98 -25.33 8.86
N GLY A 484 13.99 -26.24 7.89
CA GLY A 484 12.86 -27.11 7.63
C GLY A 484 12.45 -27.97 8.83
N LEU A 485 13.41 -28.58 9.51
CA LEU A 485 13.15 -29.36 10.73
C LEU A 485 12.68 -28.47 11.89
N GLN A 486 13.29 -27.31 12.09
CA GLN A 486 12.86 -26.37 13.14
C GLN A 486 11.40 -25.93 12.95
N TRP A 487 11.00 -25.62 11.73
CA TRP A 487 9.62 -25.25 11.45
C TRP A 487 8.64 -26.40 11.64
N LEU A 488 9.03 -27.65 11.28
CA LEU A 488 8.21 -28.83 11.57
C LEU A 488 8.07 -29.09 13.07
N GLU A 489 9.16 -28.94 13.85
CA GLU A 489 9.11 -29.06 15.31
C GLU A 489 8.17 -28.03 15.92
N ARG A 490 8.24 -26.78 15.47
CA ARG A 490 7.35 -25.71 15.94
C ARG A 490 5.90 -25.96 15.55
N ALA A 491 5.66 -26.46 14.34
CA ALA A 491 4.33 -26.84 13.89
C ALA A 491 3.74 -27.97 14.76
N ALA A 492 4.54 -28.98 15.10
CA ALA A 492 4.14 -30.09 15.95
C ALA A 492 3.83 -29.63 17.39
N GLN A 493 4.68 -28.74 17.94
CA GLN A 493 4.44 -28.12 19.26
C GLN A 493 3.16 -27.29 19.27
N ASN A 494 2.82 -26.64 18.16
CA ASN A 494 1.59 -25.88 17.99
C ASN A 494 0.39 -26.73 17.54
N GLY A 495 0.49 -28.07 17.66
CA GLY A 495 -0.62 -28.99 17.49
C GLY A 495 -0.87 -29.48 16.06
N ASN A 496 0.08 -29.29 15.12
CA ASN A 496 -0.03 -29.87 13.78
C ASN A 496 0.33 -31.36 13.80
N THR A 497 -0.66 -32.23 13.59
CA THR A 497 -0.50 -33.68 13.62
C THR A 497 0.34 -34.22 12.47
N ASP A 498 0.30 -33.59 11.31
CA ASP A 498 1.08 -34.01 10.13
C ASP A 498 2.57 -33.69 10.33
N ALA A 499 2.87 -32.56 10.99
CA ALA A 499 4.24 -32.22 11.36
C ALA A 499 4.80 -33.22 12.39
N ALA A 500 4.03 -33.58 13.43
CA ALA A 500 4.42 -34.58 14.40
C ALA A 500 4.68 -35.96 13.75
N TYR A 501 3.85 -36.34 12.78
CA TYR A 501 4.04 -37.56 12.02
C TYR A 501 5.31 -37.52 11.14
N CYS A 502 5.61 -36.39 10.50
CA CYS A 502 6.82 -36.23 9.70
C CYS A 502 8.11 -36.32 10.53
N LEU A 503 8.08 -35.80 11.76
CA LEU A 503 9.25 -35.87 12.68
C LEU A 503 9.42 -37.25 13.33
N GLY A 504 8.36 -38.06 13.42
CA GLY A 504 8.40 -39.42 13.99
C GLY A 504 8.81 -40.48 13.00
N LYS A 505 9.04 -40.14 11.73
CA LYS A 505 9.62 -40.98 10.70
C LYS A 505 11.11 -40.68 10.52
#